data_c440156eb0a5b5a6c31f838aad5b0f68
#
_entry.id   c440156eb0a5b5a6c31f838aad5b0f68
#
_cell.length_a   1.000
_cell.length_b   1.000
_cell.length_c   1.000
_cell.angle_alpha   90.00
_cell.angle_beta   90.00
_cell.angle_gamma   90.00
#
_symmetry.space_group_name_H-M   'P 1'
#
loop_
_entity.id
_entity.type
_entity.pdbx_description
1 polymer ?
#
loop_
_entity_poly.entity_id
_entity_poly.type
_entity_poly.pdbx_seq_one_letter_code
_entity_poly.pdbx_strand_id
1 'polypeptide(L)'
;MKVVILAGGKGTRISEESYLKPKPMIEIGEMPILWHIMKYYSHYGFNEFIICCGYKGYVIKQFFADYFLHMSNVTFDFANENRMTVHSNVAEPWKVTLIDTGEETMTGGRIKRIQPYIPRGDSFMLTYGDGVSNVDTVSYTHLRAHETSA
;
A
#
# COMPACT_ATOMS: atom_id res chain seq x y z
N MET A 1 -15.20 -0.60 4.00
CA MET A 1 -14.26 0.08 4.92
C MET A 1 -12.87 0.09 4.30
N LYS A 2 -12.21 1.22 4.34
CA LYS A 2 -10.85 1.36 3.79
C LYS A 2 -9.81 1.02 4.85
N VAL A 3 -8.68 0.51 4.40
CA VAL A 3 -7.51 0.27 5.24
C VAL A 3 -6.46 1.33 4.92
N VAL A 4 -6.05 2.09 5.92
CA VAL A 4 -5.00 3.10 5.79
C VAL A 4 -3.69 2.48 6.26
N ILE A 5 -2.68 2.53 5.40
CA ILE A 5 -1.36 1.95 5.70
C ILE A 5 -0.33 3.07 5.75
N LEU A 6 0.34 3.21 6.88
CA LEU A 6 1.39 4.21 7.07
C LEU A 6 2.72 3.63 6.55
N ALA A 7 3.15 4.13 5.41
CA ALA A 7 4.32 3.61 4.70
C ALA A 7 5.36 4.69 4.40
N GLY A 8 5.28 5.84 5.09
CA GLY A 8 6.09 7.01 4.75
C GLY A 8 7.32 7.24 5.62
N GLY A 9 7.50 6.51 6.70
CA GLY A 9 8.63 6.72 7.61
C GLY A 9 9.95 6.23 7.02
N LYS A 10 11.05 6.88 7.42
CA LYS A 10 12.39 6.49 6.96
C LYS A 10 12.88 5.18 7.56
N GLY A 11 12.32 4.76 8.68
CA GLY A 11 12.86 3.68 9.48
C GLY A 11 14.15 4.11 10.19
N THR A 12 14.36 3.59 11.37
CA THR A 12 15.56 3.90 12.18
C THR A 12 16.66 2.85 12.03
N ARG A 13 16.39 1.79 11.31
CA ARG A 13 17.36 0.71 11.12
C ARG A 13 18.19 0.92 9.88
N ILE A 14 19.47 0.88 10.07
CA ILE A 14 20.44 0.93 9.00
C ILE A 14 20.67 -0.50 8.53
N SER A 15 19.99 -0.90 7.46
CA SER A 15 20.35 -2.07 6.69
C SER A 15 20.61 -1.63 5.26
N GLU A 16 21.43 -2.36 4.53
CA GLU A 16 21.73 -2.03 3.13
C GLU A 16 20.44 -1.95 2.29
N GLU A 17 19.46 -2.79 2.57
CA GLU A 17 18.18 -2.81 1.87
C GLU A 17 17.36 -1.54 2.11
N SER A 18 17.41 -0.94 3.29
CA SER A 18 16.65 0.27 3.59
C SER A 18 17.19 1.52 2.89
N TYR A 19 18.43 1.51 2.38
CA TYR A 19 18.95 2.58 1.53
C TYR A 19 18.37 2.54 0.13
N LEU A 20 18.03 1.35 -0.36
CA LEU A 20 17.57 1.14 -1.74
C LEU A 20 16.06 1.27 -1.86
N LYS A 21 15.33 0.94 -0.82
CA LYS A 21 13.86 0.98 -0.82
C LYS A 21 13.30 1.24 0.58
N PRO A 22 12.08 1.78 0.66
CA PRO A 22 11.45 1.98 1.97
C PRO A 22 11.13 0.64 2.62
N LYS A 23 11.07 0.63 3.94
CA LYS A 23 10.88 -0.59 4.73
C LYS A 23 9.67 -1.44 4.31
N PRO A 24 8.50 -0.85 3.96
CA PRO A 24 7.37 -1.66 3.49
C PRO A 24 7.63 -2.43 2.20
N MET A 25 8.65 -2.05 1.46
CA MET A 25 9.00 -2.69 0.19
C MET A 25 10.12 -3.72 0.30
N ILE A 26 10.61 -3.97 1.51
CA ILE A 26 11.55 -5.06 1.77
C ILE A 26 10.80 -6.37 1.55
N GLU A 27 11.42 -7.27 0.81
CA GLU A 27 10.77 -8.51 0.41
C GLU A 27 10.89 -9.60 1.48
N ILE A 28 9.78 -10.29 1.70
CA ILE A 28 9.70 -11.54 2.45
C ILE A 28 9.22 -12.58 1.43
N GLY A 29 10.07 -13.57 1.15
CA GLY A 29 9.86 -14.40 -0.01
C GLY A 29 10.08 -13.56 -1.27
N GLU A 30 9.17 -13.58 -2.20
CA GLU A 30 9.28 -12.83 -3.46
C GLU A 30 8.45 -11.56 -3.48
N MET A 31 7.76 -11.22 -2.38
CA MET A 31 6.82 -10.10 -2.34
C MET A 31 7.13 -9.16 -1.19
N PRO A 32 6.88 -7.84 -1.37
CA PRO A 32 7.13 -6.87 -0.31
C PRO A 32 6.30 -7.11 0.96
N ILE A 33 6.81 -6.66 2.10
CA ILE A 33 6.05 -6.67 3.36
C ILE A 33 4.67 -6.05 3.17
N LEU A 34 4.60 -4.93 2.47
CA LEU A 34 3.34 -4.23 2.18
C LEU A 34 2.32 -5.16 1.51
N TRP A 35 2.76 -5.96 0.55
CA TRP A 35 1.88 -6.92 -0.13
C TRP A 35 1.32 -7.94 0.86
N HIS A 36 2.14 -8.46 1.77
CA HIS A 36 1.70 -9.42 2.78
C HIS A 36 0.66 -8.81 3.73
N ILE A 37 0.85 -7.56 4.13
CA ILE A 37 -0.12 -6.84 4.97
C ILE A 37 -1.46 -6.70 4.22
N MET A 38 -1.42 -6.31 2.96
CA MET A 38 -2.63 -6.16 2.15
C MET A 38 -3.34 -7.50 1.94
N LYS A 39 -2.59 -8.58 1.74
CA LYS A 39 -3.17 -9.93 1.65
C LYS A 39 -3.85 -10.35 2.94
N TYR A 40 -3.26 -9.99 4.07
CA TYR A 40 -3.86 -10.25 5.38
C TYR A 40 -5.23 -9.58 5.52
N TYR A 41 -5.32 -8.28 5.21
CA TYR A 41 -6.61 -7.57 5.28
C TYR A 41 -7.59 -8.07 4.22
N SER A 42 -7.10 -8.42 3.05
CA SER A 42 -7.92 -8.95 1.96
C SER A 42 -8.56 -10.29 2.34
N HIS A 43 -7.87 -11.09 3.16
CA HIS A 43 -8.42 -12.34 3.70
C HIS A 43 -9.71 -12.09 4.50
N TYR A 44 -9.83 -10.95 5.16
CA TYR A 44 -11.03 -10.55 5.90
C TYR A 44 -12.03 -9.73 5.05
N GLY A 45 -11.82 -9.66 3.74
CA GLY A 45 -12.74 -8.99 2.83
C GLY A 45 -12.46 -7.51 2.60
N PHE A 46 -11.33 -6.97 3.09
CA PHE A 46 -10.97 -5.57 2.94
C PHE A 46 -10.02 -5.41 1.75
N ASN A 47 -10.50 -4.79 0.68
CA ASN A 47 -9.78 -4.67 -0.59
C ASN A 47 -9.55 -3.22 -1.04
N GLU A 48 -9.92 -2.23 -0.23
CA GLU A 48 -9.63 -0.83 -0.51
C GLU A 48 -8.56 -0.32 0.45
N PHE A 49 -7.46 0.19 -0.12
CA PHE A 49 -6.31 0.63 0.63
C PHE A 49 -5.94 2.06 0.28
N ILE A 50 -5.61 2.83 1.31
CA ILE A 50 -4.98 4.15 1.16
C ILE A 50 -3.60 4.05 1.79
N ILE A 51 -2.57 4.25 0.99
CA ILE A 51 -1.19 4.12 1.43
C ILE A 51 -0.58 5.50 1.55
N CYS A 52 -0.18 5.86 2.77
CA CYS A 52 0.49 7.12 3.05
C CYS A 52 1.97 6.98 2.73
N CYS A 53 2.38 7.56 1.61
CA CYS A 53 3.75 7.50 1.12
C CYS A 53 4.59 8.67 1.66
N GLY A 54 5.88 8.48 1.75
CA GLY A 54 6.85 9.50 2.13
C GLY A 54 8.21 9.13 1.58
N TYR A 55 9.13 8.73 2.44
CA TYR A 55 10.48 8.33 2.03
C TYR A 55 10.42 7.28 0.92
N LYS A 56 11.03 7.62 -0.22
CA LYS A 56 11.06 6.76 -1.42
C LYS A 56 9.70 6.22 -1.84
N GLY A 57 8.66 7.03 -1.71
CA GLY A 57 7.30 6.63 -2.09
C GLY A 57 7.17 6.23 -3.56
N TYR A 58 8.06 6.72 -4.43
CA TYR A 58 8.06 6.34 -5.83
C TYR A 58 8.31 4.83 -6.03
N VAL A 59 9.04 4.17 -5.13
CA VAL A 59 9.27 2.72 -5.18
C VAL A 59 7.95 1.97 -4.97
N ILE A 60 7.11 2.46 -4.06
CA ILE A 60 5.79 1.90 -3.82
C ILE A 60 4.89 2.11 -5.04
N LYS A 61 4.90 3.32 -5.60
CA LYS A 61 4.11 3.64 -6.80
C LYS A 61 4.53 2.77 -7.98
N GLN A 62 5.83 2.56 -8.17
CA GLN A 62 6.35 1.72 -9.24
C GLN A 62 5.85 0.28 -9.12
N PHE A 63 5.86 -0.26 -7.91
CA PHE A 63 5.36 -1.60 -7.64
C PHE A 63 3.91 -1.76 -8.11
N PHE A 64 3.04 -0.81 -7.74
CA PHE A 64 1.63 -0.89 -8.13
C PHE A 64 1.40 -0.58 -9.60
N ALA A 65 2.19 0.32 -10.19
CA ALA A 65 2.10 0.61 -11.63
C ALA A 65 2.37 -0.65 -12.47
N ASP A 66 3.28 -1.51 -12.02
CA ASP A 66 3.66 -2.72 -12.72
C ASP A 66 2.90 -3.97 -12.26
N TYR A 67 2.11 -3.85 -11.20
CA TYR A 67 1.52 -5.00 -10.53
C TYR A 67 0.62 -5.83 -11.44
N PHE A 68 -0.27 -5.18 -12.18
CA PHE A 68 -1.17 -5.86 -13.11
C PHE A 68 -0.37 -6.69 -14.13
N LEU A 69 0.63 -6.06 -14.72
CA LEU A 69 1.46 -6.68 -15.74
C LEU A 69 2.27 -7.85 -15.16
N HIS A 70 2.86 -7.63 -13.98
CA HIS A 70 3.64 -8.65 -13.29
C HIS A 70 2.82 -9.91 -12.97
N MET A 71 1.53 -9.73 -12.65
CA MET A 71 0.61 -10.82 -12.30
C MET A 71 -0.13 -11.38 -13.50
N SER A 72 0.27 -11.01 -14.73
CA SER A 72 -0.41 -11.40 -15.96
C SER A 72 0.51 -12.18 -16.90
N ASN A 73 -0.06 -13.09 -17.65
CA ASN A 73 0.58 -13.66 -18.83
C ASN A 73 0.19 -12.81 -20.03
N VAL A 74 1.17 -12.25 -20.74
CA VAL A 74 0.91 -11.29 -21.80
C VAL A 74 1.74 -11.58 -23.04
N THR A 75 1.21 -11.14 -24.18
CA THR A 75 1.94 -11.06 -25.43
C THR A 75 2.04 -9.60 -25.86
N PHE A 76 3.23 -9.16 -26.17
CA PHE A 76 3.45 -7.85 -26.81
C PHE A 76 3.78 -8.08 -28.27
N ASP A 77 2.96 -7.53 -29.15
CA ASP A 77 3.17 -7.64 -30.59
C ASP A 77 3.64 -6.29 -31.13
N PHE A 78 4.95 -6.10 -31.19
CA PHE A 78 5.55 -4.85 -31.64
C PHE A 78 5.45 -4.66 -33.16
N ALA A 79 5.21 -5.73 -33.90
CA ALA A 79 5.03 -5.64 -35.35
C ALA A 79 3.60 -5.22 -35.73
N ASN A 80 2.65 -5.28 -34.81
CA ASN A 80 1.24 -5.02 -35.04
C ASN A 80 0.73 -3.93 -34.10
N GLU A 81 1.18 -2.69 -34.36
CA GLU A 81 0.75 -1.49 -33.60
C GLU A 81 1.04 -1.53 -32.11
N ASN A 82 2.08 -2.26 -31.69
CA ASN A 82 2.45 -2.43 -30.27
C ASN A 82 1.29 -2.99 -29.42
N ARG A 83 0.49 -3.87 -30.00
CA ARG A 83 -0.67 -4.43 -29.33
C ARG A 83 -0.26 -5.32 -28.17
N MET A 84 -0.93 -5.16 -27.03
CA MET A 84 -0.79 -6.02 -25.86
C MET A 84 -2.01 -6.92 -25.72
N THR A 85 -1.78 -8.21 -25.57
CA THR A 85 -2.85 -9.19 -25.30
C THR A 85 -2.61 -9.81 -23.92
N VAL A 86 -3.59 -9.72 -23.04
CA VAL A 86 -3.54 -10.36 -21.73
C VAL A 86 -4.20 -11.71 -21.83
N HIS A 87 -3.46 -12.78 -21.52
CA HIS A 87 -3.97 -14.15 -21.57
C HIS A 87 -4.60 -14.59 -20.26
N SER A 88 -3.99 -14.18 -19.13
CA SER A 88 -4.50 -14.48 -17.80
C SER A 88 -3.97 -13.45 -16.81
N ASN A 89 -4.70 -13.24 -15.72
CA ASN A 89 -4.33 -12.34 -14.65
C ASN A 89 -4.73 -12.94 -13.31
N VAL A 90 -3.82 -12.91 -12.35
CA VAL A 90 -4.03 -13.42 -10.99
C VAL A 90 -3.89 -12.32 -9.93
N ALA A 91 -3.92 -11.06 -10.35
CA ALA A 91 -3.90 -9.93 -9.41
C ALA A 91 -5.17 -9.91 -8.56
N GLU A 92 -5.00 -9.52 -7.31
CA GLU A 92 -6.10 -9.34 -6.38
C GLU A 92 -6.98 -8.15 -6.80
N PRO A 93 -8.28 -8.17 -6.45
CA PRO A 93 -9.20 -7.09 -6.82
C PRO A 93 -9.03 -5.87 -5.88
N TRP A 94 -7.82 -5.39 -5.71
CA TRP A 94 -7.52 -4.28 -4.84
C TRP A 94 -7.77 -2.94 -5.51
N LYS A 95 -8.31 -2.01 -4.73
CA LYS A 95 -8.33 -0.59 -5.07
C LYS A 95 -7.32 0.11 -4.17
N VAL A 96 -6.27 0.65 -4.76
CA VAL A 96 -5.13 1.22 -4.03
C VAL A 96 -4.99 2.68 -4.37
N THR A 97 -5.02 3.53 -3.35
CA THR A 97 -4.77 4.96 -3.47
C THR A 97 -3.45 5.29 -2.78
N LEU A 98 -2.53 5.90 -3.50
CA LEU A 98 -1.20 6.23 -3.03
C LEU A 98 -1.09 7.74 -2.88
N ILE A 99 -0.94 8.21 -1.64
CA ILE A 99 -0.92 9.64 -1.33
C ILE A 99 0.45 10.00 -0.76
N ASP A 100 1.07 11.00 -1.35
CA ASP A 100 2.30 11.57 -0.80
C ASP A 100 1.94 12.42 0.41
N THR A 101 2.34 11.95 1.59
CA THR A 101 2.06 12.63 2.86
C THR A 101 3.30 13.33 3.44
N GLY A 102 4.38 13.38 2.67
CA GLY A 102 5.61 14.04 3.05
C GLY A 102 6.59 13.13 3.76
N GLU A 103 7.87 13.41 3.59
CA GLU A 103 8.94 12.57 4.12
C GLU A 103 9.10 12.71 5.63
N GLU A 104 8.95 13.92 6.14
CA GLU A 104 9.14 14.25 7.55
C GLU A 104 7.83 14.36 8.34
N THR A 105 6.70 14.05 7.72
CA THR A 105 5.40 14.18 8.36
C THR A 105 5.18 13.11 9.41
N MET A 106 4.69 13.50 10.57
CA MET A 106 4.32 12.60 11.64
C MET A 106 2.99 11.90 11.35
N THR A 107 2.69 10.83 12.09
CA THR A 107 1.51 9.99 11.89
C THR A 107 0.20 10.78 11.81
N GLY A 108 -0.06 11.67 12.77
CA GLY A 108 -1.27 12.49 12.78
C GLY A 108 -1.38 13.39 11.56
N GLY A 109 -0.28 13.97 11.12
CA GLY A 109 -0.23 14.80 9.90
C GLY A 109 -0.48 13.98 8.64
N ARG A 110 0.00 12.75 8.58
CA ARG A 110 -0.26 11.85 7.44
C ARG A 110 -1.75 11.51 7.34
N ILE A 111 -2.37 11.18 8.47
CA ILE A 111 -3.81 10.88 8.53
C ILE A 111 -4.61 12.10 8.10
N LYS A 112 -4.23 13.28 8.53
CA LYS A 112 -4.91 14.51 8.14
C LYS A 112 -4.86 14.75 6.63
N ARG A 113 -3.75 14.45 5.99
CA ARG A 113 -3.57 14.64 4.55
C ARG A 113 -4.40 13.69 3.70
N ILE A 114 -4.83 12.56 4.24
CA ILE A 114 -5.67 11.61 3.51
C ILE A 114 -7.16 11.80 3.74
N GLN A 115 -7.56 12.71 4.63
CA GLN A 115 -8.98 12.95 4.91
C GLN A 115 -9.84 13.22 3.67
N PRO A 116 -9.37 13.95 2.65
CA PRO A 116 -10.15 14.14 1.43
C PRO A 116 -10.52 12.86 0.69
N TYR A 117 -9.80 11.78 0.95
CA TYR A 117 -10.00 10.48 0.28
C TYR A 117 -10.91 9.54 1.06
N ILE A 118 -11.35 9.96 2.25
CA ILE A 118 -12.24 9.17 3.10
C ILE A 118 -13.50 10.01 3.33
N PRO A 119 -14.69 9.53 2.92
CA PRO A 119 -15.94 10.26 3.13
C PRO A 119 -16.16 10.59 4.61
N ARG A 120 -16.71 11.77 4.86
CA ARG A 120 -16.95 12.24 6.22
C ARG A 120 -17.89 11.29 6.96
N GLY A 121 -17.51 10.89 8.16
CA GLY A 121 -18.28 9.96 8.98
C GLY A 121 -17.96 8.49 8.72
N ASP A 122 -17.22 8.17 7.65
CA ASP A 122 -16.79 6.81 7.40
C ASP A 122 -15.71 6.37 8.40
N SER A 123 -15.74 5.10 8.74
CA SER A 123 -14.71 4.46 9.53
C SER A 123 -13.61 3.93 8.63
N PHE A 124 -12.41 3.83 9.16
CA PHE A 124 -11.29 3.20 8.48
C PHE A 124 -10.43 2.43 9.48
N MET A 125 -9.66 1.48 8.97
CA MET A 125 -8.66 0.78 9.76
C MET A 125 -7.29 1.40 9.49
N LEU A 126 -6.44 1.40 10.51
CA LEU A 126 -5.10 1.97 10.42
C LEU A 126 -4.06 0.93 10.82
N THR A 127 -3.02 0.81 10.02
CA THR A 127 -1.90 -0.06 10.34
C THR A 127 -0.58 0.53 9.83
N TYR A 128 0.53 0.02 10.34
CA TYR A 128 1.86 0.35 9.84
C TYR A 128 2.26 -0.59 8.72
N GLY A 129 3.00 -0.07 7.75
CA GLY A 129 3.42 -0.81 6.55
C GLY A 129 4.71 -1.59 6.70
N ASP A 130 5.23 -1.76 7.91
CA ASP A 130 6.56 -2.31 8.15
C ASP A 130 6.58 -3.59 9.02
N GLY A 131 5.42 -4.18 9.28
CA GLY A 131 5.36 -5.40 10.05
C GLY A 131 4.17 -6.27 9.70
N VAL A 132 4.38 -7.58 9.71
CA VAL A 132 3.33 -8.58 9.49
C VAL A 132 3.05 -9.27 10.82
N SER A 133 1.77 -9.45 11.16
CA SER A 133 1.35 -10.09 12.38
C SER A 133 0.36 -11.22 12.11
N ASN A 134 0.44 -12.27 12.91
CA ASN A 134 -0.56 -13.34 12.92
C ASN A 134 -1.75 -13.04 13.84
N VAL A 135 -1.67 -11.96 14.58
CA VAL A 135 -2.75 -11.52 15.48
C VAL A 135 -3.83 -10.84 14.65
N ASP A 136 -5.09 -11.06 15.00
CA ASP A 136 -6.20 -10.34 14.40
C ASP A 136 -6.16 -8.87 14.84
N THR A 137 -5.38 -8.08 14.12
CA THR A 137 -5.23 -6.65 14.40
C THR A 137 -6.36 -5.81 13.83
N VAL A 138 -7.19 -6.39 12.97
CA VAL A 138 -8.30 -5.69 12.33
C VAL A 138 -9.27 -5.13 13.35
N SER A 139 -9.53 -5.88 14.42
CA SER A 139 -10.44 -5.45 15.50
C SER A 139 -9.88 -4.30 16.33
N TYR A 140 -8.58 -4.08 16.34
CA TYR A 140 -7.89 -3.14 17.22
C TYR A 140 -7.45 -1.86 16.54
N THR A 141 -7.50 -1.80 15.23
CA THR A 141 -7.01 -0.65 14.46
C THR A 141 -8.12 0.15 13.80
N HIS A 142 -9.34 0.00 14.29
CA HIS A 142 -10.52 0.63 13.73
C HIS A 142 -10.65 2.08 14.22
N LEU A 143 -10.67 3.01 13.26
CA LEU A 143 -10.85 4.44 13.52
C LEU A 143 -11.91 5.00 12.57
N ARG A 144 -12.50 6.15 12.96
CA ARG A 144 -13.39 6.90 12.07
C ARG A 144 -12.66 8.07 11.44
N ALA A 145 -12.98 8.34 10.18
CA ALA A 145 -12.49 9.50 9.50
C ALA A 145 -12.95 10.77 10.23
N HIS A 146 -12.05 11.77 10.31
CA HIS A 146 -12.31 13.07 10.94
C HIS A 146 -12.49 13.04 12.46
N GLU A 147 -12.25 11.93 13.13
CA GLU A 147 -12.22 11.85 14.59
C GLU A 147 -10.84 12.13 15.16
N THR A 148 -9.80 11.90 14.39
CA THR A 148 -8.43 12.21 14.80
C THR A 148 -8.16 13.69 14.55
N SER A 149 -8.15 14.47 15.63
CA SER A 149 -7.65 15.85 15.55
C SER A 149 -6.14 15.83 15.37
N ALA A 150 -5.70 16.59 14.44
CA ALA A 150 -4.27 16.74 14.18
C ALA A 150 -3.63 17.64 15.24
#